data_1d23629d4d2a82bf7d3bcdd3bdebb7e9
#
_entry.id   1d23629d4d2a82bf7d3bcdd3bdebb7e9
#
_cell.length_a   1.000
_cell.length_b   1.000
_cell.length_c   1.000
_cell.angle_alpha   90.00
_cell.angle_beta   90.00
_cell.angle_gamma   90.00
#
_symmetry.space_group_name_H-M   'P 1'
#
loop_
_entity.id
_entity.type
_entity.pdbx_description
1 polymer ?
#
loop_
_entity_poly.entity_id
_entity_poly.type
_entity_poly.pdbx_seq_one_letter_code
_entity_poly.pdbx_strand_id
1 'polypeptide(L)'
;LDNASLTGFTQFPLENAGANGYNTVMRWFSDALYRLNIEYDMISSKERDFSSYECLIVPALYSAPESLLLALDSYVRNGGHLITTFRSGFSDEYLKIYPDMQPHILHECLGLHYDQFTHPHHVDIVPVQSDVMAAAQEHFSHPDDSAFSLTSSACEWMELITCDTAVPVLKYSHPAYERYAAAAKNQYGNGSTLYFGTMFENDELLESVLLSFLHETGFSGGDLSSDAPHYPLIIKRGINDSGKELCYYLNYSKDPVSVTHHGKNGVELISETAIVCGDKIDLGGWGVA
;
A
#
# COMPACT_ATOMS: atom_id res chain seq x y z
N LEU A 1 2.04 -6.17 12.96
CA LEU A 1 2.74 -5.34 13.95
C LEU A 1 3.96 -6.07 14.51
N ASP A 2 5.13 -5.39 14.56
CA ASP A 2 6.38 -5.98 14.99
C ASP A 2 7.17 -5.09 15.98
N ASN A 3 7.38 -5.60 17.20
CA ASN A 3 8.10 -4.86 18.23
C ASN A 3 9.61 -4.81 18.00
N ALA A 4 10.20 -5.80 17.35
CA ALA A 4 11.63 -5.81 17.06
C ALA A 4 11.95 -4.74 16.01
N SER A 5 11.14 -4.64 14.95
CA SER A 5 11.27 -3.57 13.96
C SER A 5 11.02 -2.18 14.56
N LEU A 6 10.03 -2.03 15.45
CA LEU A 6 9.81 -0.78 16.18
C LEU A 6 11.07 -0.37 16.97
N THR A 7 11.70 -1.33 17.63
CA THR A 7 12.97 -1.09 18.35
C THR A 7 14.07 -0.71 17.37
N GLY A 8 14.18 -1.42 16.24
CA GLY A 8 15.16 -1.12 15.19
C GLY A 8 15.03 0.32 14.66
N PHE A 9 13.81 0.76 14.35
CA PHE A 9 13.56 2.15 13.92
C PHE A 9 13.80 3.19 15.01
N THR A 10 13.68 2.82 16.28
CA THR A 10 14.01 3.71 17.38
C THR A 10 15.54 3.86 17.54
N GLN A 11 16.30 2.78 17.34
CA GLN A 11 17.77 2.79 17.43
C GLN A 11 18.43 3.41 16.19
N PHE A 12 17.83 3.20 15.02
CA PHE A 12 18.28 3.70 13.72
C PHE A 12 17.14 4.49 13.06
N PRO A 13 16.88 5.70 13.56
CA PRO A 13 15.71 6.49 13.17
C PRO A 13 15.77 6.91 11.70
N LEU A 14 14.62 7.22 11.15
CA LEU A 14 14.47 7.94 9.90
C LEU A 14 14.81 9.42 10.10
N GLU A 15 15.17 10.12 9.02
CA GLU A 15 15.71 11.48 9.11
C GLU A 15 14.71 12.47 9.70
N ASN A 16 13.50 12.54 9.14
CA ASN A 16 12.49 13.51 9.56
C ASN A 16 11.50 12.92 10.57
N ALA A 17 11.08 11.67 10.36
CA ALA A 17 10.16 10.98 11.26
C ALA A 17 10.81 10.59 12.61
N GLY A 18 12.13 10.56 12.69
CA GLY A 18 12.87 10.25 13.92
C GLY A 18 12.44 8.91 14.53
N ALA A 19 12.23 8.90 15.86
CA ALA A 19 11.81 7.71 16.60
C ALA A 19 10.41 7.19 16.22
N ASN A 20 9.59 7.98 15.54
CA ASN A 20 8.27 7.60 15.05
C ASN A 20 8.33 6.90 13.69
N GLY A 21 9.49 6.70 13.09
CA GLY A 21 9.67 6.20 11.73
C GLY A 21 8.89 4.93 11.45
N TYR A 22 8.87 3.95 12.35
CA TYR A 22 8.07 2.74 12.20
C TYR A 22 6.57 3.05 12.00
N ASN A 23 5.99 3.86 12.89
CA ASN A 23 4.58 4.24 12.80
C ASN A 23 4.29 5.09 11.56
N THR A 24 5.23 5.94 11.15
CA THR A 24 5.11 6.76 9.95
C THR A 24 4.98 5.88 8.71
N VAL A 25 5.84 4.87 8.54
CA VAL A 25 5.78 3.94 7.40
C VAL A 25 4.52 3.05 7.47
N MET A 26 4.13 2.61 8.67
CA MET A 26 2.87 1.86 8.84
C MET A 26 1.65 2.70 8.43
N ARG A 27 1.58 3.95 8.85
CA ARG A 27 0.48 4.86 8.52
C ARG A 27 0.45 5.23 7.05
N TRP A 28 1.57 5.31 6.39
CA TRP A 28 1.66 5.60 4.96
C TRP A 28 0.76 4.67 4.14
N PHE A 29 0.78 3.36 4.45
CA PHE A 29 -0.10 2.39 3.82
C PHE A 29 -1.52 2.37 4.40
N SER A 30 -1.67 2.43 5.73
CA SER A 30 -2.99 2.37 6.33
C SER A 30 -3.87 3.57 5.95
N ASP A 31 -3.28 4.75 5.81
CA ASP A 31 -3.98 5.95 5.37
C ASP A 31 -4.37 5.85 3.88
N ALA A 32 -3.50 5.29 3.02
CA ALA A 32 -3.81 5.04 1.61
C ALA A 32 -4.96 4.02 1.46
N LEU A 33 -4.89 2.88 2.14
CA LEU A 33 -5.97 1.87 2.12
C LEU A 33 -7.29 2.45 2.63
N TYR A 34 -7.24 3.28 3.67
CA TYR A 34 -8.42 3.95 4.20
C TYR A 34 -9.06 4.87 3.16
N ARG A 35 -8.26 5.68 2.45
CA ARG A 35 -8.74 6.57 1.38
C ARG A 35 -9.31 5.80 0.19
N LEU A 36 -8.75 4.64 -0.11
CA LEU A 36 -9.21 3.73 -1.18
C LEU A 36 -10.38 2.84 -0.77
N ASN A 37 -10.91 2.96 0.45
CA ASN A 37 -11.97 2.09 0.97
C ASN A 37 -11.62 0.59 0.95
N ILE A 38 -10.33 0.23 1.06
CA ILE A 38 -9.87 -1.14 1.17
C ILE A 38 -9.78 -1.52 2.65
N GLU A 39 -10.56 -2.53 3.04
CA GLU A 39 -10.55 -3.04 4.41
C GLU A 39 -9.31 -3.92 4.64
N TYR A 40 -8.75 -3.84 5.84
CA TYR A 40 -7.56 -4.62 6.22
C TYR A 40 -7.57 -5.00 7.70
N ASP A 41 -6.90 -6.10 8.01
CA ASP A 41 -6.63 -6.56 9.36
C ASP A 41 -5.20 -6.22 9.79
N MET A 42 -5.03 -5.87 11.04
CA MET A 42 -3.72 -5.65 11.65
C MET A 42 -3.26 -6.92 12.37
N ILE A 43 -2.38 -7.69 11.75
CA ILE A 43 -1.89 -8.95 12.29
C ILE A 43 -0.51 -8.80 12.98
N SER A 44 -0.17 -9.77 13.80
CA SER A 44 1.11 -9.83 14.51
C SER A 44 2.20 -10.45 13.64
N SER A 45 3.45 -9.99 13.77
CA SER A 45 4.63 -10.64 13.18
C SER A 45 4.92 -12.06 13.73
N LYS A 46 4.15 -12.51 14.72
CA LYS A 46 4.20 -13.90 15.21
C LYS A 46 3.41 -14.88 14.35
N GLU A 47 2.51 -14.37 13.51
CA GLU A 47 1.75 -15.19 12.56
C GLU A 47 2.69 -15.82 11.53
N ARG A 48 2.36 -17.01 11.06
CA ARG A 48 3.08 -17.76 10.02
C ARG A 48 2.16 -18.35 8.97
N ASP A 49 0.86 -18.43 9.25
CA ASP A 49 -0.14 -18.86 8.29
C ASP A 49 -0.87 -17.63 7.73
N PHE A 50 -0.55 -17.27 6.51
CA PHE A 50 -1.12 -16.14 5.82
C PHE A 50 -2.13 -16.55 4.74
N SER A 51 -2.51 -17.83 4.68
CA SER A 51 -3.33 -18.40 3.60
C SER A 51 -4.74 -17.81 3.49
N SER A 52 -5.23 -17.16 4.55
CA SER A 52 -6.53 -16.47 4.55
C SER A 52 -6.53 -15.09 3.90
N TYR A 53 -5.35 -14.55 3.56
CA TYR A 53 -5.20 -13.22 2.96
C TYR A 53 -4.77 -13.33 1.51
N GLU A 54 -5.40 -12.57 0.62
CA GLU A 54 -5.00 -12.46 -0.78
C GLU A 54 -3.74 -11.61 -0.94
N CYS A 55 -3.63 -10.55 -0.14
CA CYS A 55 -2.50 -9.64 -0.15
C CYS A 55 -2.03 -9.33 1.27
N LEU A 56 -0.72 -9.35 1.47
CA LEU A 56 -0.06 -8.90 2.69
C LEU A 56 0.68 -7.59 2.42
N ILE A 57 0.45 -6.60 3.27
CA ILE A 57 1.28 -5.39 3.29
C ILE A 57 2.14 -5.46 4.56
N VAL A 58 3.46 -5.56 4.35
CA VAL A 58 4.45 -5.76 5.41
C VAL A 58 5.45 -4.59 5.37
N PRO A 59 5.02 -3.39 5.77
CA PRO A 59 5.89 -2.22 5.72
C PRO A 59 6.89 -2.23 6.87
N ALA A 60 8.10 -1.72 6.60
CA ALA A 60 9.09 -1.47 7.63
C ALA A 60 9.48 -2.70 8.48
N LEU A 61 9.56 -3.88 7.89
CA LEU A 61 10.00 -5.11 8.56
C LEU A 61 11.52 -5.12 8.75
N TYR A 62 12.04 -4.13 9.48
CA TYR A 62 13.48 -3.94 9.70
C TYR A 62 14.15 -5.16 10.32
N SER A 63 13.51 -5.75 11.31
CA SER A 63 14.03 -6.85 12.10
C SER A 63 13.06 -8.01 12.05
N ALA A 64 13.51 -9.16 11.57
CA ALA A 64 12.69 -10.36 11.48
C ALA A 64 13.53 -11.63 11.65
N PRO A 65 13.03 -12.66 12.35
CA PRO A 65 13.66 -13.97 12.32
C PRO A 65 13.54 -14.59 10.93
N GLU A 66 14.52 -15.40 10.53
CA GLU A 66 14.49 -16.13 9.25
C GLU A 66 13.18 -16.91 9.04
N SER A 67 12.60 -17.46 10.12
CA SER A 67 11.33 -18.19 10.05
C SER A 67 10.15 -17.34 9.54
N LEU A 68 10.16 -16.03 9.80
CA LEU A 68 9.15 -15.12 9.27
C LEU A 68 9.43 -14.81 7.80
N LEU A 69 10.68 -14.54 7.44
CA LEU A 69 11.07 -14.27 6.05
C LEU A 69 10.79 -15.48 5.15
N LEU A 70 11.08 -16.70 5.61
CA LEU A 70 10.74 -17.94 4.90
C LEU A 70 9.22 -18.16 4.78
N ALA A 71 8.44 -17.79 5.78
CA ALA A 71 6.98 -17.86 5.70
C ALA A 71 6.42 -16.89 4.65
N LEU A 72 6.98 -15.67 4.56
CA LEU A 72 6.62 -14.69 3.54
C LEU A 72 7.00 -15.18 2.13
N ASP A 73 8.23 -15.72 1.95
CA ASP A 73 8.66 -16.33 0.68
C ASP A 73 7.69 -17.44 0.25
N SER A 74 7.39 -18.37 1.16
CA SER A 74 6.46 -19.46 0.90
C SER A 74 5.05 -18.98 0.57
N TYR A 75 4.56 -17.95 1.26
CA TYR A 75 3.26 -17.35 0.99
C TYR A 75 3.16 -16.85 -0.45
N VAL A 76 4.15 -16.10 -0.92
CA VAL A 76 4.18 -15.61 -2.29
C VAL A 76 4.32 -16.75 -3.29
N ARG A 77 5.22 -17.69 -3.04
CA ARG A 77 5.43 -18.87 -3.91
C ARG A 77 4.14 -19.66 -4.13
N ASN A 78 3.26 -19.71 -3.14
CA ASN A 78 1.98 -20.41 -3.17
C ASN A 78 0.80 -19.59 -3.73
N GLY A 79 1.02 -18.35 -4.17
CA GLY A 79 0.00 -17.55 -4.84
C GLY A 79 -0.44 -16.29 -4.08
N GLY A 80 0.13 -16.02 -2.92
CA GLY A 80 -0.13 -14.78 -2.20
C GLY A 80 0.58 -13.57 -2.81
N HIS A 81 0.10 -12.37 -2.51
CA HIS A 81 0.69 -11.12 -2.99
C HIS A 81 1.31 -10.35 -1.83
N LEU A 82 2.56 -9.92 -1.97
CA LEU A 82 3.32 -9.26 -0.90
C LEU A 82 3.72 -7.84 -1.32
N ILE A 83 3.31 -6.85 -0.53
CA ILE A 83 3.79 -5.48 -0.65
C ILE A 83 4.69 -5.22 0.56
N THR A 84 5.92 -4.76 0.32
CA THR A 84 6.86 -4.44 1.39
C THR A 84 7.72 -3.22 1.05
N THR A 85 8.50 -2.74 2.01
CA THR A 85 9.21 -1.48 1.86
C THR A 85 10.70 -1.61 2.20
N PHE A 86 11.40 -0.52 1.96
CA PHE A 86 12.78 -0.31 2.38
C PHE A 86 13.00 -0.79 3.82
N ARG A 87 14.24 -1.19 4.10
CA ARG A 87 14.70 -1.79 5.37
C ARG A 87 14.02 -3.12 5.73
N SER A 88 13.23 -3.74 4.86
CA SER A 88 12.63 -5.03 5.16
C SER A 88 13.65 -6.16 5.02
N GLY A 89 13.66 -7.09 6.01
CA GLY A 89 14.61 -8.20 6.05
C GLY A 89 16.06 -7.78 6.33
N PHE A 90 16.28 -6.62 6.95
CA PHE A 90 17.61 -6.04 7.13
C PHE A 90 18.40 -6.69 8.29
N SER A 91 17.72 -7.08 9.37
CA SER A 91 18.33 -7.69 10.53
C SER A 91 17.52 -8.83 11.14
N ASP A 92 18.17 -9.67 11.94
CA ASP A 92 17.49 -10.67 12.76
C ASP A 92 16.71 -10.01 13.94
N GLU A 93 16.00 -10.84 14.71
CA GLU A 93 15.20 -10.38 15.86
C GLU A 93 16.02 -9.74 17.01
N TYR A 94 17.34 -9.83 16.95
CA TYR A 94 18.28 -9.21 17.91
C TYR A 94 18.95 -7.96 17.35
N LEU A 95 18.48 -7.45 16.21
CA LEU A 95 19.04 -6.30 15.49
C LEU A 95 20.44 -6.54 14.92
N LYS A 96 20.85 -7.79 14.77
CA LYS A 96 22.08 -8.14 14.07
C LYS A 96 21.81 -8.13 12.57
N ILE A 97 22.50 -7.28 11.84
CA ILE A 97 22.36 -7.15 10.38
C ILE A 97 22.75 -8.46 9.70
N TYR A 98 21.94 -8.91 8.75
CA TYR A 98 22.26 -10.04 7.90
C TYR A 98 23.46 -9.70 7.01
N PRO A 99 24.48 -10.58 6.90
CA PRO A 99 25.74 -10.26 6.23
C PRO A 99 25.73 -10.41 4.71
N ASP A 100 24.67 -10.98 4.18
CA ASP A 100 24.49 -11.22 2.75
C ASP A 100 23.78 -10.07 2.03
N MET A 101 23.57 -10.23 0.73
CA MET A 101 22.90 -9.22 -0.10
C MET A 101 21.49 -8.94 0.40
N GLN A 102 21.17 -7.67 0.57
CA GLN A 102 19.84 -7.25 1.00
C GLN A 102 18.84 -7.31 -0.15
N PRO A 103 17.58 -7.68 0.12
CA PRO A 103 16.95 -7.94 1.41
C PRO A 103 16.98 -9.41 1.88
N HIS A 104 18.16 -10.00 1.98
CA HIS A 104 18.41 -11.33 2.56
C HIS A 104 17.55 -12.43 1.91
N ILE A 105 16.84 -13.27 2.69
CA ILE A 105 15.97 -14.35 2.19
C ILE A 105 14.93 -13.85 1.16
N LEU A 106 14.47 -12.62 1.28
CA LEU A 106 13.48 -12.06 0.35
C LEU A 106 14.05 -11.66 -1.02
N HIS A 107 15.37 -11.73 -1.22
CA HIS A 107 16.03 -11.35 -2.47
C HIS A 107 15.40 -12.03 -3.70
N GLU A 108 15.29 -13.37 -3.70
CA GLU A 108 14.73 -14.12 -4.84
C GLU A 108 13.23 -13.82 -5.02
N CYS A 109 12.48 -13.78 -3.91
CA CYS A 109 11.05 -13.52 -3.92
C CYS A 109 10.73 -12.13 -4.48
N LEU A 110 11.49 -11.12 -4.07
CA LEU A 110 11.35 -9.75 -4.54
C LEU A 110 11.99 -9.51 -5.92
N GLY A 111 12.90 -10.40 -6.36
CA GLY A 111 13.59 -10.33 -7.64
C GLY A 111 14.50 -9.11 -7.80
N LEU A 112 15.01 -8.59 -6.70
CA LEU A 112 15.82 -7.40 -6.62
C LEU A 112 16.80 -7.46 -5.44
N HIS A 113 17.82 -6.64 -5.53
CA HIS A 113 18.77 -6.45 -4.42
C HIS A 113 19.23 -5.01 -4.30
N TYR A 114 19.84 -4.69 -3.16
CA TYR A 114 20.57 -3.45 -2.96
C TYR A 114 21.76 -3.67 -2.02
N ASP A 115 22.83 -2.93 -2.27
CA ASP A 115 24.04 -2.90 -1.44
C ASP A 115 24.34 -1.50 -0.91
N GLN A 116 23.58 -0.51 -1.36
CA GLN A 116 23.73 0.89 -0.98
C GLN A 116 22.38 1.52 -0.67
N PHE A 117 22.39 2.41 0.29
CA PHE A 117 21.28 3.28 0.65
C PHE A 117 21.81 4.64 1.07
N THR A 118 20.94 5.64 1.03
CA THR A 118 21.27 7.01 1.42
C THR A 118 20.03 7.76 1.92
N HIS A 119 20.25 8.92 2.50
CA HIS A 119 19.17 9.89 2.70
C HIS A 119 18.95 10.67 1.42
N PRO A 120 17.70 10.78 0.92
CA PRO A 120 17.42 11.52 -0.30
C PRO A 120 17.53 13.03 -0.09
N HIS A 121 18.21 13.71 -1.01
CA HIS A 121 18.26 15.16 -1.08
C HIS A 121 17.89 15.60 -2.49
N HIS A 122 16.68 16.18 -2.65
CA HIS A 122 16.18 16.66 -3.95
C HIS A 122 16.22 15.60 -5.06
N VAL A 123 15.74 14.40 -4.74
CA VAL A 123 15.64 13.28 -5.68
C VAL A 123 14.17 13.06 -6.02
N ASP A 124 13.77 13.36 -7.24
CA ASP A 124 12.41 13.12 -7.68
C ASP A 124 12.20 11.66 -8.08
N ILE A 125 10.94 11.24 -8.01
CA ILE A 125 10.47 9.91 -8.37
C ILE A 125 9.43 10.05 -9.47
N VAL A 126 9.55 9.21 -10.49
CA VAL A 126 8.63 9.19 -11.63
C VAL A 126 8.14 7.76 -11.89
N PRO A 127 6.86 7.57 -12.25
CA PRO A 127 6.38 6.29 -12.73
C PRO A 127 7.00 5.97 -14.09
N VAL A 128 7.32 4.69 -14.30
CA VAL A 128 7.87 4.20 -15.57
C VAL A 128 6.92 3.28 -16.30
N GLN A 129 5.83 2.88 -15.66
CA GLN A 129 4.80 2.03 -16.25
C GLN A 129 3.54 2.83 -16.54
N SER A 130 2.95 2.59 -17.71
CA SER A 130 1.74 3.28 -18.19
C SER A 130 0.50 2.94 -17.37
N ASP A 131 0.45 1.76 -16.75
CA ASP A 131 -0.64 1.29 -15.91
C ASP A 131 -0.79 2.10 -14.62
N VAL A 132 0.32 2.54 -14.02
CA VAL A 132 0.28 3.47 -12.86
C VAL A 132 -0.33 4.81 -13.27
N MET A 133 0.07 5.35 -14.43
CA MET A 133 -0.52 6.59 -14.95
C MET A 133 -1.98 6.43 -15.31
N ALA A 134 -2.36 5.28 -15.89
CA ALA A 134 -3.74 4.96 -16.21
C ALA A 134 -4.60 4.87 -14.93
N ALA A 135 -4.12 4.20 -13.89
CA ALA A 135 -4.80 4.11 -12.59
C ALA A 135 -5.01 5.51 -11.98
N ALA A 136 -4.01 6.39 -12.05
CA ALA A 136 -4.14 7.76 -11.56
C ALA A 136 -5.21 8.56 -12.33
N GLN A 137 -5.18 8.51 -13.66
CA GLN A 137 -6.14 9.24 -14.50
C GLN A 137 -7.57 8.72 -14.32
N GLU A 138 -7.71 7.41 -14.18
CA GLU A 138 -8.99 6.75 -14.06
C GLU A 138 -9.62 7.00 -12.68
N HIS A 139 -8.85 6.84 -11.62
CA HIS A 139 -9.37 6.88 -10.24
C HIS A 139 -9.50 8.31 -9.69
N PHE A 140 -8.57 9.21 -10.01
CA PHE A 140 -8.57 10.57 -9.42
C PHE A 140 -9.21 11.64 -10.33
N SER A 141 -9.83 11.23 -11.45
CA SER A 141 -10.60 12.12 -12.33
C SER A 141 -9.82 13.38 -12.75
N HIS A 142 -8.69 13.19 -13.41
CA HIS A 142 -7.96 14.27 -14.09
C HIS A 142 -8.27 14.26 -15.60
N PRO A 143 -9.53 14.54 -16.02
CA PRO A 143 -9.98 14.19 -17.38
C PRO A 143 -9.36 15.03 -18.50
N ASP A 144 -8.69 16.14 -18.23
CA ASP A 144 -8.23 17.06 -19.28
C ASP A 144 -6.94 17.84 -18.95
N ASP A 145 -6.18 17.41 -17.96
CA ASP A 145 -4.96 18.13 -17.61
C ASP A 145 -3.77 17.56 -18.37
N SER A 146 -3.49 18.16 -19.54
CA SER A 146 -2.27 17.87 -20.32
C SER A 146 -0.97 18.22 -19.55
N ALA A 147 -1.09 18.84 -18.40
CA ALA A 147 -0.01 19.15 -17.46
C ALA A 147 0.01 18.20 -16.23
N PHE A 148 -0.91 17.24 -16.14
CA PHE A 148 -0.92 16.29 -15.04
C PHE A 148 0.40 15.51 -15.00
N SER A 149 1.10 15.60 -13.89
CA SER A 149 2.36 14.90 -13.65
C SER A 149 2.30 14.18 -12.31
N LEU A 150 2.29 12.86 -12.37
CA LEU A 150 2.32 12.01 -11.19
C LEU A 150 3.78 11.85 -10.72
N THR A 151 4.33 12.91 -10.15
CA THR A 151 5.70 12.93 -9.60
C THR A 151 5.68 13.18 -8.10
N SER A 152 6.73 12.76 -7.44
CA SER A 152 6.96 13.03 -6.02
C SER A 152 8.45 13.15 -5.77
N SER A 153 8.83 13.63 -4.58
CA SER A 153 10.22 13.58 -4.12
C SER A 153 10.40 12.44 -3.12
N ALA A 154 11.53 11.73 -3.24
CA ALA A 154 11.95 10.75 -2.25
C ALA A 154 12.18 11.43 -0.90
N CYS A 155 11.74 10.80 0.18
CA CYS A 155 11.94 11.30 1.53
C CYS A 155 12.35 10.17 2.48
N GLU A 156 12.82 10.52 3.68
CA GLU A 156 13.19 9.64 4.79
C GLU A 156 14.37 8.69 4.50
N TRP A 157 14.29 7.88 3.48
CA TRP A 157 15.23 6.80 3.16
C TRP A 157 15.19 6.48 1.67
N MET A 158 16.31 6.07 1.11
CA MET A 158 16.45 5.74 -0.29
C MET A 158 17.42 4.57 -0.49
N GLU A 159 16.94 3.46 -1.01
CA GLU A 159 17.74 2.30 -1.42
C GLU A 159 18.03 2.35 -2.92
N LEU A 160 19.25 1.98 -3.31
CA LEU A 160 19.67 1.93 -4.70
C LEU A 160 19.36 0.55 -5.28
N ILE A 161 18.08 0.32 -5.61
CA ILE A 161 17.59 -1.00 -6.03
C ILE A 161 18.10 -1.36 -7.42
N THR A 162 18.75 -2.53 -7.52
CA THR A 162 19.04 -3.22 -8.76
C THR A 162 18.02 -4.34 -8.97
N CYS A 163 17.32 -4.34 -10.10
CA CYS A 163 16.37 -5.38 -10.45
C CYS A 163 17.09 -6.55 -11.10
N ASP A 164 16.85 -7.77 -10.60
CA ASP A 164 17.35 -9.04 -11.17
C ASP A 164 16.29 -9.65 -12.10
N THR A 165 15.11 -9.98 -11.53
CA THR A 165 13.93 -10.45 -12.26
C THR A 165 12.77 -9.47 -12.13
N ALA A 166 12.82 -8.59 -11.15
CA ALA A 166 11.80 -7.56 -10.93
C ALA A 166 11.77 -6.52 -12.06
N VAL A 167 10.62 -5.92 -12.25
CA VAL A 167 10.40 -4.84 -13.22
C VAL A 167 10.20 -3.52 -12.47
N PRO A 168 10.95 -2.45 -12.79
CA PRO A 168 10.75 -1.15 -12.18
C PRO A 168 9.34 -0.62 -12.39
N VAL A 169 8.72 -0.12 -11.32
CA VAL A 169 7.43 0.58 -11.33
C VAL A 169 7.66 2.08 -11.21
N LEU A 170 8.56 2.47 -10.30
CA LEU A 170 9.01 3.84 -10.11
C LEU A 170 10.53 3.91 -10.26
N LYS A 171 11.04 5.02 -10.77
CA LYS A 171 12.48 5.31 -10.86
C LYS A 171 12.83 6.65 -10.22
N TYR A 172 14.08 6.78 -9.80
CA TYR A 172 14.64 8.06 -9.40
C TYR A 172 14.93 8.92 -10.63
N SER A 173 14.45 10.15 -10.62
CA SER A 173 14.72 11.15 -11.65
C SER A 173 15.88 12.04 -11.22
N HIS A 174 17.10 11.47 -11.25
CA HIS A 174 18.31 12.16 -10.86
C HIS A 174 19.52 11.57 -11.61
N PRO A 175 20.44 12.37 -12.18
CA PRO A 175 21.54 11.88 -13.03
C PRO A 175 22.42 10.80 -12.40
N ALA A 176 22.59 10.83 -11.07
CA ALA A 176 23.39 9.82 -10.36
C ALA A 176 22.60 8.53 -10.05
N TYR A 177 21.26 8.58 -10.04
CA TYR A 177 20.41 7.50 -9.52
C TYR A 177 19.41 6.93 -10.54
N GLU A 178 19.30 7.48 -11.73
CA GLU A 178 18.31 7.09 -12.76
C GLU A 178 18.40 5.61 -13.20
N ARG A 179 19.54 4.97 -12.96
CA ARG A 179 19.73 3.53 -13.24
C ARG A 179 19.05 2.62 -12.23
N TYR A 180 18.71 3.14 -11.05
CA TYR A 180 18.11 2.38 -9.96
C TYR A 180 16.60 2.55 -9.93
N ALA A 181 15.91 1.50 -9.45
CA ALA A 181 14.49 1.57 -9.21
C ALA A 181 14.21 2.22 -7.84
N ALA A 182 13.14 3.01 -7.76
CA ALA A 182 12.57 3.51 -6.52
C ALA A 182 11.48 2.57 -5.97
N ALA A 183 10.76 1.88 -6.88
CA ALA A 183 9.89 0.76 -6.57
C ALA A 183 9.91 -0.24 -7.72
N ALA A 184 9.73 -1.53 -7.41
CA ALA A 184 9.74 -2.60 -8.40
C ALA A 184 8.74 -3.69 -8.04
N LYS A 185 8.20 -4.37 -9.05
CA LYS A 185 7.32 -5.54 -8.90
C LYS A 185 7.95 -6.79 -9.48
N ASN A 186 7.63 -7.96 -8.93
CA ASN A 186 8.12 -9.25 -9.39
C ASN A 186 7.03 -10.31 -9.37
N GLN A 187 7.11 -11.24 -10.32
CA GLN A 187 6.34 -12.49 -10.30
C GLN A 187 7.21 -13.59 -9.70
N TYR A 188 6.70 -14.29 -8.68
CA TYR A 188 7.44 -15.33 -8.00
C TYR A 188 6.55 -16.51 -7.63
N GLY A 189 6.87 -17.68 -8.18
CA GLY A 189 5.98 -18.84 -8.08
C GLY A 189 4.62 -18.54 -8.70
N ASN A 190 3.56 -18.67 -7.90
CA ASN A 190 2.19 -18.36 -8.32
C ASN A 190 1.71 -16.97 -7.86
N GLY A 191 2.52 -16.25 -7.10
CA GLY A 191 2.18 -14.94 -6.56
C GLY A 191 3.06 -13.82 -7.10
N SER A 192 2.91 -12.65 -6.54
CA SER A 192 3.64 -11.46 -6.95
C SER A 192 4.04 -10.57 -5.78
N THR A 193 5.04 -9.74 -6.01
CA THR A 193 5.55 -8.81 -5.00
C THR A 193 5.62 -7.39 -5.53
N LEU A 194 5.50 -6.43 -4.61
CA LEU A 194 5.77 -5.02 -4.85
C LEU A 194 6.66 -4.50 -3.72
N TYR A 195 7.77 -3.89 -4.09
CA TYR A 195 8.76 -3.36 -3.14
C TYR A 195 8.96 -1.87 -3.36
N PHE A 196 8.89 -1.11 -2.26
CA PHE A 196 9.20 0.32 -2.26
C PHE A 196 10.55 0.56 -1.58
N GLY A 197 11.56 0.97 -2.32
CA GLY A 197 12.91 1.28 -1.81
C GLY A 197 13.05 2.67 -1.19
N THR A 198 11.98 3.45 -1.20
CA THR A 198 11.93 4.79 -0.61
C THR A 198 10.50 5.14 -0.22
N MET A 199 10.36 6.10 0.68
CA MET A 199 9.10 6.77 0.96
C MET A 199 9.00 8.06 0.13
N PHE A 200 7.78 8.52 -0.14
CA PHE A 200 7.50 9.77 -0.84
C PHE A 200 6.20 10.39 -0.35
N GLU A 201 6.01 11.69 -0.65
CA GLU A 201 4.93 12.48 -0.03
C GLU A 201 3.63 12.51 -0.83
N ASN A 202 3.67 12.19 -2.14
CA ASN A 202 2.48 12.27 -2.99
C ASN A 202 1.59 11.03 -2.74
N ASP A 203 0.46 11.26 -2.07
CA ASP A 203 -0.53 10.22 -1.76
C ASP A 203 -1.15 9.61 -3.02
N GLU A 204 -1.46 10.41 -4.04
CA GLU A 204 -2.04 9.92 -5.30
C GLU A 204 -1.08 8.98 -6.03
N LEU A 205 0.24 9.24 -5.97
CA LEU A 205 1.24 8.34 -6.54
C LEU A 205 1.24 6.99 -5.82
N LEU A 206 1.21 6.99 -4.48
CA LEU A 206 1.14 5.74 -3.71
C LEU A 206 -0.14 4.97 -4.04
N GLU A 207 -1.27 5.63 -4.00
CA GLU A 207 -2.58 5.02 -4.27
C GLU A 207 -2.65 4.46 -5.69
N SER A 208 -2.13 5.19 -6.69
CA SER A 208 -2.07 4.73 -8.08
C SER A 208 -1.18 3.49 -8.26
N VAL A 209 -0.04 3.43 -7.58
CA VAL A 209 0.84 2.24 -7.60
C VAL A 209 0.16 1.05 -6.93
N LEU A 210 -0.52 1.27 -5.80
CA LEU A 210 -1.26 0.22 -5.11
C LEU A 210 -2.43 -0.30 -5.96
N LEU A 211 -3.24 0.58 -6.54
CA LEU A 211 -4.36 0.22 -7.41
C LEU A 211 -3.90 -0.56 -8.63
N SER A 212 -2.86 -0.09 -9.32
CA SER A 212 -2.28 -0.78 -10.47
C SER A 212 -1.83 -2.19 -10.11
N PHE A 213 -1.11 -2.36 -9.00
CA PHE A 213 -0.64 -3.66 -8.54
C PHE A 213 -1.80 -4.58 -8.12
N LEU A 214 -2.74 -4.09 -7.32
CA LEU A 214 -3.90 -4.86 -6.86
C LEU A 214 -4.80 -5.28 -8.02
N HIS A 215 -5.00 -4.41 -9.00
CA HIS A 215 -5.75 -4.74 -10.22
C HIS A 215 -5.06 -5.85 -11.02
N GLU A 216 -3.74 -5.77 -11.22
CA GLU A 216 -2.95 -6.77 -11.95
C GLU A 216 -3.00 -8.15 -11.26
N THR A 217 -3.06 -8.19 -9.94
CA THR A 217 -3.14 -9.44 -9.17
C THR A 217 -4.54 -10.05 -9.12
N GLY A 218 -5.55 -9.34 -9.59
CA GLY A 218 -6.95 -9.78 -9.50
C GLY A 218 -7.50 -9.74 -8.08
N PHE A 219 -6.96 -8.86 -7.22
CA PHE A 219 -7.40 -8.69 -5.84
C PHE A 219 -8.91 -8.45 -5.76
N SER A 220 -9.58 -9.18 -4.87
CA SER A 220 -11.05 -9.16 -4.72
C SER A 220 -11.54 -8.47 -3.45
N GLY A 221 -10.63 -8.05 -2.57
CA GLY A 221 -10.94 -7.49 -1.25
C GLY A 221 -11.44 -6.03 -1.25
N GLY A 222 -11.66 -5.42 -2.42
CA GLY A 222 -12.15 -4.06 -2.57
C GLY A 222 -12.74 -3.79 -3.94
N ASP A 223 -13.42 -2.65 -4.09
CA ASP A 223 -13.86 -2.16 -5.38
C ASP A 223 -12.70 -1.36 -6.01
N LEU A 224 -12.08 -1.91 -7.04
CA LEU A 224 -10.96 -1.28 -7.76
C LEU A 224 -11.41 -0.66 -9.10
N SER A 225 -12.73 -0.56 -9.34
CA SER A 225 -13.25 0.07 -10.56
C SER A 225 -13.00 1.57 -10.59
N SER A 226 -13.05 2.17 -11.78
CA SER A 226 -12.93 3.62 -11.95
C SER A 226 -14.01 4.43 -11.22
N ASP A 227 -15.17 3.80 -11.01
CA ASP A 227 -16.30 4.41 -10.30
C ASP A 227 -16.28 4.10 -8.78
N ALA A 228 -15.22 3.43 -8.29
CA ALA A 228 -15.10 3.08 -6.88
C ALA A 228 -15.11 4.34 -6.01
N PRO A 229 -15.93 4.34 -4.96
CA PRO A 229 -15.91 5.44 -4.02
C PRO A 229 -14.55 5.58 -3.33
N HIS A 230 -14.03 6.78 -3.29
CA HIS A 230 -12.78 7.12 -2.63
C HIS A 230 -12.93 8.39 -1.77
N TYR A 231 -11.92 8.68 -0.96
CA TYR A 231 -11.92 9.88 -0.14
C TYR A 231 -12.31 11.13 -0.96
N PRO A 232 -13.19 12.00 -0.44
CA PRO A 232 -13.65 12.08 0.94
C PRO A 232 -14.85 11.20 1.34
N LEU A 233 -15.33 10.34 0.46
CA LEU A 233 -16.37 9.38 0.76
C LEU A 233 -15.75 8.09 1.29
N ILE A 234 -16.03 7.75 2.54
CA ILE A 234 -15.59 6.53 3.19
C ILE A 234 -16.77 5.59 3.37
N ILE A 235 -16.60 4.34 2.95
CA ILE A 235 -17.59 3.27 3.11
C ILE A 235 -17.06 2.27 4.13
N LYS A 236 -17.88 1.95 5.12
CA LYS A 236 -17.60 0.89 6.09
C LYS A 236 -18.69 -0.15 6.04
N ARG A 237 -18.28 -1.43 6.07
CA ARG A 237 -19.19 -2.56 6.02
C ARG A 237 -18.98 -3.45 7.22
N GLY A 238 -20.05 -4.08 7.69
CA GLY A 238 -19.98 -5.00 8.82
C GLY A 238 -21.24 -5.87 8.89
N ILE A 239 -21.21 -6.82 9.81
CA ILE A 239 -22.34 -7.68 10.13
C ILE A 239 -22.62 -7.50 11.62
N ASN A 240 -23.87 -7.17 11.97
CA ASN A 240 -24.26 -7.04 13.36
C ASN A 240 -24.50 -8.41 14.03
N ASP A 241 -24.72 -8.41 15.34
CA ASP A 241 -24.95 -9.63 16.14
C ASP A 241 -26.17 -10.45 15.67
N SER A 242 -27.08 -9.83 14.93
CA SER A 242 -28.26 -10.51 14.36
C SER A 242 -27.99 -11.06 12.93
N GLY A 243 -26.75 -11.00 12.44
CA GLY A 243 -26.38 -11.47 11.11
C GLY A 243 -26.82 -10.55 9.97
N LYS A 244 -27.26 -9.33 10.25
CA LYS A 244 -27.60 -8.36 9.22
C LYS A 244 -26.39 -7.58 8.78
N GLU A 245 -26.25 -7.40 7.47
CA GLU A 245 -25.22 -6.53 6.89
C GLU A 245 -25.55 -5.07 7.16
N LEU A 246 -24.52 -4.32 7.55
CA LEU A 246 -24.56 -2.88 7.74
C LEU A 246 -23.58 -2.24 6.75
N CYS A 247 -23.99 -1.13 6.16
CA CYS A 247 -23.16 -0.32 5.30
C CYS A 247 -23.27 1.14 5.75
N TYR A 248 -22.13 1.76 6.03
CA TYR A 248 -22.04 3.14 6.43
C TYR A 248 -21.41 3.95 5.30
N TYR A 249 -22.04 5.03 4.90
CA TYR A 249 -21.52 6.02 3.98
C TYR A 249 -21.18 7.28 4.76
N LEU A 250 -19.92 7.67 4.75
CA LEU A 250 -19.38 8.75 5.57
C LEU A 250 -18.73 9.80 4.67
N ASN A 251 -19.25 11.02 4.68
CA ASN A 251 -18.64 12.13 3.95
C ASN A 251 -17.66 12.88 4.86
N TYR A 252 -16.37 12.76 4.58
CA TYR A 252 -15.30 13.43 5.32
C TYR A 252 -14.90 14.77 4.71
N SER A 253 -15.86 15.48 4.10
CA SER A 253 -15.65 16.83 3.60
C SER A 253 -16.75 17.80 4.05
N LYS A 254 -16.50 19.09 3.89
CA LYS A 254 -17.52 20.16 4.11
C LYS A 254 -18.50 20.26 2.93
N ASP A 255 -18.15 19.74 1.77
CA ASP A 255 -18.92 19.83 0.56
C ASP A 255 -19.85 18.61 0.42
N PRO A 256 -21.06 18.76 -0.14
CA PRO A 256 -21.96 17.63 -0.37
C PRO A 256 -21.36 16.60 -1.36
N VAL A 257 -21.63 15.32 -1.12
CA VAL A 257 -21.21 14.21 -1.98
C VAL A 257 -22.40 13.31 -2.27
N SER A 258 -22.51 12.82 -3.49
CA SER A 258 -23.51 11.81 -3.87
C SER A 258 -22.81 10.49 -4.19
N VAL A 259 -23.38 9.39 -3.73
CA VAL A 259 -22.89 8.04 -4.01
C VAL A 259 -24.01 7.15 -4.51
N THR A 260 -23.73 6.26 -5.43
CA THR A 260 -24.67 5.21 -5.85
C THR A 260 -24.53 4.00 -4.91
N HIS A 261 -25.67 3.55 -4.39
CA HIS A 261 -25.71 2.34 -3.57
C HIS A 261 -25.57 1.08 -4.43
N HIS A 262 -24.47 0.37 -4.30
CA HIS A 262 -24.23 -0.91 -5.00
C HIS A 262 -24.44 -2.15 -4.10
N GLY A 263 -24.94 -1.95 -2.89
CA GLY A 263 -25.21 -3.01 -1.93
C GLY A 263 -26.55 -3.69 -2.14
N LYS A 264 -26.88 -4.61 -1.23
CA LYS A 264 -28.21 -5.25 -1.17
C LYS A 264 -29.29 -4.24 -0.81
N ASN A 265 -30.53 -4.52 -1.25
CA ASN A 265 -31.68 -3.73 -0.81
C ASN A 265 -31.82 -3.74 0.71
N GLY A 266 -32.12 -2.59 1.30
CA GLY A 266 -32.15 -2.40 2.73
C GLY A 266 -33.03 -1.24 3.16
N VAL A 267 -32.77 -0.75 4.34
CA VAL A 267 -33.42 0.43 4.94
C VAL A 267 -32.32 1.35 5.45
N GLU A 268 -32.36 2.59 5.00
CA GLU A 268 -31.52 3.66 5.54
C GLU A 268 -32.03 3.96 6.96
N LEU A 269 -31.14 3.83 7.98
CA LEU A 269 -31.56 3.79 9.39
C LEU A 269 -31.91 5.15 9.98
N ILE A 270 -31.44 6.24 9.39
CA ILE A 270 -31.68 7.61 9.90
C ILE A 270 -33.02 8.12 9.40
N SER A 271 -33.29 7.94 8.11
CA SER A 271 -34.55 8.40 7.47
C SER A 271 -35.66 7.35 7.50
N GLU A 272 -35.35 6.10 7.88
CA GLU A 272 -36.25 4.93 7.83
C GLU A 272 -36.80 4.63 6.41
N THR A 273 -36.10 5.08 5.36
CA THR A 273 -36.52 4.90 3.97
C THR A 273 -35.93 3.64 3.37
N ALA A 274 -36.70 2.97 2.52
CA ALA A 274 -36.18 1.84 1.74
C ALA A 274 -35.14 2.33 0.75
N ILE A 275 -34.04 1.57 0.62
CA ILE A 275 -32.98 1.81 -0.35
C ILE A 275 -32.78 0.54 -1.20
N VAL A 276 -32.61 0.73 -2.50
CA VAL A 276 -32.37 -0.37 -3.44
C VAL A 276 -31.04 -0.15 -4.18
N CYS A 277 -30.48 -1.25 -4.72
CA CYS A 277 -29.29 -1.16 -5.54
C CYS A 277 -29.53 -0.22 -6.73
N GLY A 278 -28.64 0.74 -6.93
CA GLY A 278 -28.73 1.78 -7.96
C GLY A 278 -29.28 3.12 -7.44
N ASP A 279 -29.82 3.18 -6.23
CA ASP A 279 -30.28 4.45 -5.63
C ASP A 279 -29.10 5.38 -5.34
N LYS A 280 -29.35 6.68 -5.51
CA LYS A 280 -28.41 7.71 -5.10
C LYS A 280 -28.64 8.10 -3.63
N ILE A 281 -27.56 8.17 -2.91
CA ILE A 281 -27.50 8.66 -1.53
C ILE A 281 -26.78 10.00 -1.56
N ASP A 282 -27.47 11.06 -1.16
CA ASP A 282 -26.90 12.40 -1.05
C ASP A 282 -26.50 12.67 0.40
N LEU A 283 -25.21 12.90 0.60
CA LEU A 283 -24.63 13.20 1.90
C LEU A 283 -24.27 14.70 1.96
N GLY A 284 -24.84 15.43 2.91
CA GLY A 284 -24.37 16.78 3.22
C GLY A 284 -22.93 16.78 3.72
N GLY A 285 -22.33 17.95 3.84
CA GLY A 285 -20.98 18.05 4.42
C GLY A 285 -20.93 17.40 5.82
N TRP A 286 -19.93 16.52 6.05
CA TRP A 286 -19.79 15.71 7.29
C TRP A 286 -21.01 14.81 7.58
N GLY A 287 -21.76 14.46 6.53
CA GLY A 287 -22.95 13.62 6.61
C GLY A 287 -22.64 12.13 6.71
N VAL A 288 -23.61 11.37 7.20
CA VAL A 288 -23.59 9.91 7.29
C VAL A 288 -24.94 9.34 6.85
N ALA A 289 -24.93 8.19 6.20
CA ALA A 289 -26.07 7.35 5.91
C ALA A 289 -25.76 5.86 6.12
#